data_39e491de9ab891598a2af14e0060e931
#
_entry.id   39e491de9ab891598a2af14e0060e931
#
_cell.length_a   1.000
_cell.length_b   1.000
_cell.length_c   1.000
_cell.angle_alpha   90.00
_cell.angle_beta   90.00
_cell.angle_gamma   90.00
#
_symmetry.space_group_name_H-M   'P 1'
#
loop_
_entity.id
_entity.type
_entity.pdbx_description
1 polymer ?
#
loop_
_entity_poly.entity_id
_entity_poly.type
_entity_poly.pdbx_seq_one_letter_code
_entity_poly.pdbx_strand_id
1 'polypeptide(L)'
;MGLLYADTSALARLYLRDETDSEHLIELLLVSPESVITSELARTELARAVKSAERAGRILDADPVLERIDAHLGTRIALIELRPKTTLPRARGLVLQHRLNTLDAIHLAVAIDESEALGETIVFVTRDSEQAIAARELGLEVA
;
A
#
# COMPACT_ATOMS: atom_id res chain seq x y z
N MET A 1 11.79 -16.19 -3.62
CA MET A 1 11.52 -14.76 -3.48
C MET A 1 10.04 -14.52 -3.29
N GLY A 2 9.68 -13.63 -2.41
CA GLY A 2 8.29 -13.31 -2.12
C GLY A 2 7.76 -12.15 -2.94
N LEU A 3 6.45 -12.03 -2.97
CA LEU A 3 5.75 -10.89 -3.55
C LEU A 3 5.08 -10.13 -2.41
N LEU A 4 5.43 -8.86 -2.28
CA LEU A 4 4.89 -7.97 -1.26
C LEU A 4 3.88 -7.01 -1.90
N TYR A 5 2.71 -6.88 -1.31
CA TYR A 5 1.79 -5.80 -1.63
C TYR A 5 1.86 -4.76 -0.53
N ALA A 6 2.27 -3.55 -0.86
CA ALA A 6 2.37 -2.45 0.10
C ALA A 6 1.14 -1.55 0.03
N ASP A 7 0.42 -1.46 1.15
CA ASP A 7 -0.65 -0.49 1.32
C ASP A 7 -0.08 0.93 1.53
N THR A 8 -0.89 1.93 1.25
CA THR A 8 -0.46 3.33 1.37
C THR A 8 -0.01 3.71 2.77
N SER A 9 -0.59 3.11 3.82
CA SER A 9 -0.17 3.36 5.20
C SER A 9 1.29 2.94 5.45
N ALA A 10 1.72 1.84 4.83
CA ALA A 10 3.12 1.40 4.89
C ALA A 10 4.01 2.26 3.98
N LEU A 11 3.57 2.52 2.75
CA LEU A 11 4.33 3.33 1.79
C LEU A 11 4.60 4.74 2.31
N ALA A 12 3.62 5.38 2.95
CA ALA A 12 3.78 6.73 3.49
C ALA A 12 4.97 6.82 4.46
N ARG A 13 5.24 5.77 5.22
CA ARG A 13 6.34 5.73 6.18
C ARG A 13 7.73 5.63 5.57
N LEU A 14 7.81 5.33 4.28
CA LEU A 14 9.08 5.41 3.55
C LEU A 14 9.53 6.86 3.35
N TYR A 15 8.58 7.77 3.27
CA TYR A 15 8.79 9.15 2.86
C TYR A 15 8.52 10.14 4.00
N LEU A 16 7.60 9.84 4.90
CA LEU A 16 7.27 10.63 6.08
C LEU A 16 7.91 9.97 7.30
N ARG A 17 9.20 10.23 7.49
CA ARG A 17 10.06 9.52 8.44
C ARG A 17 9.87 9.91 9.91
N ASP A 18 9.00 10.84 10.21
CA ASP A 18 8.54 11.12 11.57
C ASP A 18 7.56 10.05 12.09
N GLU A 19 7.08 9.19 11.22
CA GLU A 19 6.28 8.02 11.55
C GLU A 19 7.15 6.91 12.15
N THR A 20 6.53 6.05 12.96
CA THR A 20 7.22 4.89 13.53
C THR A 20 7.48 3.81 12.48
N ASP A 21 8.50 2.97 12.72
CA ASP A 21 8.79 1.80 11.90
C ASP A 21 9.29 2.08 10.47
N SER A 22 9.70 3.33 10.21
CA SER A 22 10.18 3.72 8.87
C SER A 22 11.41 2.92 8.43
N GLU A 23 12.38 2.70 9.30
CA GLU A 23 13.62 1.99 8.97
C GLU A 23 13.35 0.54 8.55
N HIS A 24 12.49 -0.15 9.28
CA HIS A 24 12.11 -1.52 8.95
C HIS A 24 11.41 -1.59 7.59
N LEU A 25 10.50 -0.66 7.32
CA LEU A 25 9.78 -0.62 6.04
C LEU A 25 10.70 -0.24 4.87
N ILE A 26 11.65 0.65 5.07
CA ILE A 26 12.66 0.98 4.05
C ILE A 26 13.46 -0.28 3.69
N GLU A 27 13.93 -1.02 4.70
CA GLU A 27 14.65 -2.27 4.44
C GLU A 27 13.78 -3.27 3.69
N LEU A 28 12.56 -3.50 4.12
CA LEU A 28 11.65 -4.45 3.52
C LEU A 28 11.24 -4.08 2.09
N LEU A 29 10.85 -2.82 1.87
CA LEU A 29 10.22 -2.40 0.62
C LEU A 29 11.18 -1.81 -0.41
N LEU A 30 12.31 -1.24 0.01
CA LEU A 30 13.24 -0.57 -0.91
C LEU A 30 14.57 -1.30 -1.06
N VAL A 31 15.04 -2.01 -0.02
CA VAL A 31 16.37 -2.62 0.00
C VAL A 31 16.33 -4.12 -0.26
N SER A 32 15.37 -4.84 0.33
CA SER A 32 15.28 -6.29 0.19
C SER A 32 15.10 -6.71 -1.27
N PRO A 33 15.45 -7.97 -1.64
CA PRO A 33 15.31 -8.46 -3.01
C PRO A 33 13.86 -8.79 -3.39
N GLU A 34 12.90 -8.64 -2.46
CA GLU A 34 11.51 -8.96 -2.71
C GLU A 34 10.88 -8.04 -3.76
N SER A 35 10.02 -8.60 -4.60
CA SER A 35 9.22 -7.80 -5.52
C SER A 35 8.11 -7.10 -4.76
N VAL A 36 7.94 -5.80 -5.02
CA VAL A 36 6.93 -4.97 -4.35
C VAL A 36 5.94 -4.43 -5.37
N ILE A 37 4.67 -4.63 -5.10
CA ILE A 37 3.56 -4.09 -5.89
C ILE A 37 2.64 -3.24 -5.02
N THR A 38 1.91 -2.36 -5.64
CA THR A 38 0.81 -1.61 -5.02
C THR A 38 -0.21 -1.21 -6.09
N SER A 39 -1.37 -0.71 -5.67
CA SER A 39 -2.37 -0.16 -6.59
C SER A 39 -1.91 1.19 -7.17
N GLU A 40 -2.29 1.47 -8.41
CA GLU A 40 -2.10 2.80 -9.00
C GLU A 40 -2.73 3.93 -8.18
N LEU A 41 -3.73 3.62 -7.34
CA LEU A 41 -4.32 4.60 -6.40
C LEU A 41 -3.31 5.16 -5.41
N ALA A 42 -2.25 4.41 -5.10
CA ALA A 42 -1.23 4.84 -4.14
C ALA A 42 -0.59 6.17 -4.54
N ARG A 43 -0.44 6.44 -5.83
CA ARG A 43 0.14 7.70 -6.32
C ARG A 43 -0.65 8.91 -5.80
N THR A 44 -1.97 8.87 -5.93
CA THR A 44 -2.85 9.95 -5.45
C THR A 44 -2.93 9.98 -3.93
N GLU A 45 -3.02 8.84 -3.29
CA GLU A 45 -3.08 8.78 -1.83
C GLU A 45 -1.80 9.29 -1.16
N LEU A 46 -0.64 8.94 -1.70
CA LEU A 46 0.64 9.44 -1.21
C LEU A 46 0.78 10.94 -1.43
N ALA A 47 0.35 11.46 -2.58
CA ALA A 47 0.35 12.90 -2.84
C ALA A 47 -0.49 13.64 -1.79
N ARG A 48 -1.67 13.11 -1.46
CA ARG A 48 -2.53 13.67 -0.41
C ARG A 48 -1.85 13.63 0.95
N ALA A 49 -1.23 12.51 1.32
CA ALA A 49 -0.54 12.35 2.60
C ALA A 49 0.62 13.34 2.74
N VAL A 50 1.41 13.52 1.68
CA VAL A 50 2.55 14.45 1.67
C VAL A 50 2.07 15.90 1.77
N LYS A 51 1.04 16.29 1.03
CA LYS A 51 0.48 17.65 1.13
C LYS A 51 -0.15 17.91 2.50
N SER A 52 -0.80 16.93 3.09
CA SER A 52 -1.31 17.03 4.47
C SER A 52 -0.18 17.26 5.46
N ALA A 53 0.92 16.53 5.33
CA ALA A 53 2.10 16.70 6.19
C ALA A 53 2.72 18.08 6.05
N GLU A 54 2.82 18.60 4.84
CA GLU A 54 3.31 19.97 4.57
C GLU A 54 2.41 21.02 5.23
N ARG A 55 1.09 20.92 5.04
CA ARG A 55 0.12 21.83 5.65
C ARG A 55 0.12 21.79 7.18
N ALA A 56 0.42 20.63 7.75
CA ALA A 56 0.53 20.44 9.19
C ALA A 56 1.90 20.85 9.76
N GLY A 57 2.84 21.28 8.93
CA GLY A 57 4.19 21.65 9.34
C GLY A 57 5.11 20.49 9.68
N ARG A 58 4.74 19.25 9.34
CA ARG A 58 5.57 18.06 9.59
C ARG A 58 6.74 17.95 8.62
N ILE A 59 6.61 18.53 7.45
CA ILE A 59 7.66 18.67 6.43
C ILE A 59 7.67 20.10 5.91
N LEU A 60 8.83 20.57 5.43
CA LEU A 60 9.01 21.94 4.94
C LEU A 60 8.48 22.12 3.52
N ASP A 61 8.74 21.13 2.65
CA ASP A 61 8.43 21.22 1.23
C ASP A 61 8.01 19.85 0.69
N ALA A 62 6.83 19.79 0.11
CA ALA A 62 6.28 18.58 -0.48
C ALA A 62 7.03 18.15 -1.75
N ASP A 63 7.55 19.08 -2.56
CA ASP A 63 8.08 18.79 -3.88
C ASP A 63 9.22 17.77 -3.89
N PRO A 64 10.28 17.88 -3.05
CA PRO A 64 11.33 16.86 -3.02
C PRO A 64 10.83 15.47 -2.62
N VAL A 65 9.84 15.43 -1.73
CA VAL A 65 9.25 14.16 -1.28
C VAL A 65 8.46 13.51 -2.42
N LEU A 66 7.66 14.31 -3.14
CA LEU A 66 6.89 13.83 -4.29
C LEU A 66 7.81 13.33 -5.41
N GLU A 67 8.93 13.98 -5.64
CA GLU A 67 9.94 13.55 -6.62
C GLU A 67 10.50 12.15 -6.26
N ARG A 68 10.81 11.90 -5.00
CA ARG A 68 11.28 10.58 -4.56
C ARG A 68 10.20 9.50 -4.72
N ILE A 69 8.95 9.82 -4.39
CA ILE A 69 7.82 8.92 -4.60
C ILE A 69 7.70 8.56 -6.07
N ASP A 70 7.70 9.56 -6.94
CA ASP A 70 7.57 9.34 -8.39
C ASP A 70 8.75 8.56 -8.98
N ALA A 71 9.94 8.67 -8.40
CA ALA A 71 11.10 7.88 -8.80
C ALA A 71 10.95 6.39 -8.44
N HIS A 72 10.25 6.06 -7.37
CA HIS A 72 10.05 4.67 -6.93
C HIS A 72 8.82 4.02 -7.56
N LEU A 73 7.71 4.75 -7.68
CA LEU A 73 6.47 4.21 -8.24
C LEU A 73 6.62 3.98 -9.75
N GLY A 74 6.36 2.77 -10.18
CA GLY A 74 6.55 2.34 -11.57
C GLY A 74 7.95 1.81 -11.88
N THR A 75 8.87 1.84 -10.92
CA THR A 75 10.23 1.27 -11.03
C THR A 75 10.46 0.24 -9.93
N ARG A 76 10.96 0.65 -8.77
CA ARG A 76 11.18 -0.26 -7.62
C ARG A 76 9.87 -0.84 -7.09
N ILE A 77 8.80 -0.06 -7.11
CA ILE A 77 7.46 -0.48 -6.67
C ILE A 77 6.57 -0.50 -7.92
N ALA A 78 6.16 -1.69 -8.34
CA ALA A 78 5.30 -1.84 -9.51
C ALA A 78 3.87 -1.41 -9.20
N LEU A 79 3.27 -0.68 -10.13
CA LEU A 79 1.88 -0.23 -10.01
C LEU A 79 0.95 -1.21 -10.73
N ILE A 80 -0.06 -1.66 -10.02
CA ILE A 80 -1.12 -2.51 -10.56
C ILE A 80 -2.26 -1.63 -11.03
N GLU A 81 -2.60 -1.75 -12.29
CA GLU A 81 -3.73 -1.02 -12.87
C GLU A 81 -5.04 -1.48 -12.23
N LEU A 82 -5.87 -0.53 -11.84
CA LEU A 82 -7.18 -0.82 -11.25
C LEU A 82 -8.11 -1.40 -12.32
N ARG A 83 -8.73 -2.52 -12.00
CA ARG A 83 -9.73 -3.17 -12.84
C ARG A 83 -11.09 -3.08 -12.15
N PRO A 84 -11.85 -2.00 -12.37
CA PRO A 84 -13.07 -1.74 -11.60
C PRO A 84 -14.10 -2.86 -11.63
N LYS A 85 -14.25 -3.53 -12.77
CA LYS A 85 -15.25 -4.59 -12.93
C LYS A 85 -15.01 -5.82 -12.06
N THR A 86 -13.76 -6.10 -11.68
CA THR A 86 -13.41 -7.23 -10.81
C THR A 86 -13.13 -6.76 -9.40
N THR A 87 -12.41 -5.66 -9.23
CA THR A 87 -11.93 -5.19 -7.93
C THR A 87 -13.05 -4.55 -7.09
N LEU A 88 -13.91 -3.72 -7.70
CA LEU A 88 -14.94 -3.02 -6.93
C LEU A 88 -16.01 -3.94 -6.33
N PRO A 89 -16.52 -4.97 -7.04
CA PRO A 89 -17.41 -5.94 -6.40
C PRO A 89 -16.75 -6.69 -5.23
N ARG A 90 -15.48 -7.06 -5.36
CA ARG A 90 -14.74 -7.70 -4.27
C ARG A 90 -14.58 -6.74 -3.08
N ALA A 91 -14.19 -5.50 -3.34
CA ALA A 91 -14.04 -4.49 -2.30
C ALA A 91 -15.35 -4.23 -1.56
N ARG A 92 -16.48 -4.19 -2.28
CA ARG A 92 -17.80 -4.08 -1.67
C ARG A 92 -18.09 -5.23 -0.71
N GLY A 93 -17.79 -6.45 -1.10
CA GLY A 93 -17.93 -7.62 -0.23
C GLY A 93 -17.06 -7.51 1.03
N LEU A 94 -15.83 -7.01 0.90
CA LEU A 94 -14.93 -6.81 2.03
C LEU A 94 -15.44 -5.76 3.00
N VAL A 95 -15.98 -4.66 2.52
CA VAL A 95 -16.59 -3.61 3.37
C VAL A 95 -17.78 -4.17 4.16
N LEU A 96 -18.56 -5.05 3.55
CA LEU A 96 -19.73 -5.64 4.22
C LEU A 96 -19.35 -6.66 5.31
N GLN A 97 -18.17 -7.29 5.21
CA GLN A 97 -17.75 -8.35 6.11
C GLN A 97 -16.69 -7.91 7.13
N HIS A 98 -15.98 -6.83 6.87
CA HIS A 98 -14.86 -6.36 7.69
C HIS A 98 -15.00 -4.87 7.99
N ARG A 99 -14.31 -4.43 9.05
CA ARG A 99 -14.26 -3.00 9.42
C ARG A 99 -13.20 -2.28 8.59
N LEU A 100 -13.56 -1.97 7.35
CA LEU A 100 -12.67 -1.32 6.39
C LEU A 100 -13.34 -0.08 5.79
N ASN A 101 -12.56 0.98 5.60
CA ASN A 101 -13.01 2.05 4.73
C ASN A 101 -12.86 1.64 3.25
N THR A 102 -13.40 2.45 2.35
CA THR A 102 -13.45 2.14 0.92
C THR A 102 -12.07 1.93 0.32
N LEU A 103 -11.10 2.82 0.58
CA LEU A 103 -9.77 2.73 -0.02
C LEU A 103 -8.99 1.52 0.52
N ASP A 104 -9.10 1.24 1.81
CA ASP A 104 -8.45 0.06 2.42
C ASP A 104 -9.01 -1.23 1.84
N ALA A 105 -10.32 -1.30 1.62
CA ALA A 105 -10.96 -2.43 0.97
C ALA A 105 -10.50 -2.61 -0.48
N ILE A 106 -10.33 -1.51 -1.22
CA ILE A 106 -9.83 -1.56 -2.60
C ILE A 106 -8.40 -2.10 -2.64
N HIS A 107 -7.50 -1.61 -1.77
CA HIS A 107 -6.13 -2.14 -1.70
C HIS A 107 -6.11 -3.64 -1.42
N LEU A 108 -6.90 -4.07 -0.45
CA LEU A 108 -6.95 -5.49 -0.10
C LEU A 108 -7.54 -6.33 -1.24
N ALA A 109 -8.56 -5.82 -1.94
CA ALA A 109 -9.14 -6.47 -3.11
C ALA A 109 -8.12 -6.58 -4.26
N VAL A 110 -7.34 -5.54 -4.52
CA VAL A 110 -6.27 -5.58 -5.54
C VAL A 110 -5.24 -6.66 -5.20
N ALA A 111 -4.81 -6.72 -3.94
CA ALA A 111 -3.85 -7.73 -3.50
C ALA A 111 -4.37 -9.15 -3.70
N ILE A 112 -5.63 -9.41 -3.37
CA ILE A 112 -6.27 -10.72 -3.54
C ILE A 112 -6.40 -11.06 -5.04
N ASP A 113 -6.85 -10.10 -5.85
CA ASP A 113 -6.98 -10.30 -7.30
C ASP A 113 -5.63 -10.66 -7.94
N GLU A 114 -4.55 -9.99 -7.56
CA GLU A 114 -3.20 -10.28 -8.05
C GLU A 114 -2.70 -11.65 -7.57
N SER A 115 -2.94 -11.99 -6.31
CA SER A 115 -2.58 -13.31 -5.77
C SER A 115 -3.25 -14.42 -6.56
N GLU A 116 -4.53 -14.28 -6.84
CA GLU A 116 -5.30 -15.25 -7.64
C GLU A 116 -4.81 -15.31 -9.09
N ALA A 117 -4.58 -14.15 -9.71
CA ALA A 117 -4.14 -14.08 -11.12
C ALA A 117 -2.75 -14.67 -11.33
N LEU A 118 -1.84 -14.48 -10.38
CA LEU A 118 -0.47 -14.97 -10.46
C LEU A 118 -0.32 -16.39 -9.92
N GLY A 119 -1.29 -16.89 -9.14
CA GLY A 119 -1.16 -18.14 -8.41
C GLY A 119 -0.07 -18.11 -7.35
N GLU A 120 0.26 -16.93 -6.84
CA GLU A 120 1.30 -16.73 -5.84
C GLU A 120 0.72 -16.23 -4.53
N THR A 121 1.37 -16.60 -3.43
CA THR A 121 1.07 -16.05 -2.11
C THR A 121 1.65 -14.65 -2.01
N ILE A 122 0.83 -13.70 -1.59
CA ILE A 122 1.23 -12.31 -1.37
C ILE A 122 1.31 -12.04 0.12
N VAL A 123 2.39 -11.37 0.54
CA VAL A 123 2.49 -10.79 1.88
C VAL A 123 1.92 -9.37 1.82
N PHE A 124 0.91 -9.10 2.62
CA PHE A 124 0.26 -7.79 2.67
C PHE A 124 0.97 -6.93 3.71
N VAL A 125 1.58 -5.84 3.27
CA VAL A 125 2.35 -4.93 4.13
C VAL A 125 1.50 -3.71 4.43
N THR A 126 1.09 -3.55 5.69
CA THR A 126 0.24 -2.45 6.14
C THR A 126 0.62 -1.98 7.54
N ARG A 127 0.27 -0.74 7.88
CA ARG A 127 0.34 -0.20 9.23
C ARG A 127 -1.03 0.22 9.75
N ASP A 128 -2.09 -0.16 9.05
CA ASP A 128 -3.47 -0.02 9.50
C ASP A 128 -3.91 -1.31 10.20
N SER A 129 -4.30 -1.21 11.47
CA SER A 129 -4.63 -2.38 12.29
C SER A 129 -5.89 -3.10 11.83
N GLU A 130 -6.92 -2.39 11.42
CA GLU A 130 -8.17 -2.98 10.93
C GLU A 130 -7.94 -3.72 9.60
N GLN A 131 -7.11 -3.14 8.74
CA GLN A 131 -6.75 -3.75 7.47
C GLN A 131 -5.89 -5.01 7.69
N ALA A 132 -4.97 -4.98 8.65
CA ALA A 132 -4.16 -6.15 9.03
C ALA A 132 -5.03 -7.30 9.53
N ILE A 133 -6.02 -7.00 10.37
CA ILE A 133 -6.98 -7.99 10.87
C ILE A 133 -7.75 -8.63 9.71
N ALA A 134 -8.30 -7.81 8.82
CA ALA A 134 -9.06 -8.29 7.66
C ALA A 134 -8.18 -9.15 6.74
N ALA A 135 -6.94 -8.75 6.48
CA ALA A 135 -6.01 -9.50 5.63
C ALA A 135 -5.73 -10.89 6.23
N ARG A 136 -5.49 -10.98 7.54
CA ARG A 136 -5.28 -12.26 8.22
C ARG A 136 -6.52 -13.15 8.18
N GLU A 137 -7.69 -12.60 8.40
CA GLU A 137 -8.97 -13.34 8.32
C GLU A 137 -9.22 -13.89 6.90
N LEU A 138 -8.69 -13.24 5.88
CA LEU A 138 -8.76 -13.69 4.49
C LEU A 138 -7.65 -14.67 4.11
N GLY A 139 -6.77 -15.02 5.05
CA GLY A 139 -5.71 -15.99 4.84
C GLY A 139 -4.42 -15.41 4.26
N LEU A 140 -4.27 -14.08 4.22
CA LEU A 140 -3.03 -13.46 3.78
C LEU A 140 -2.02 -13.41 4.93
N GLU A 141 -0.75 -13.58 4.60
CA GLU A 141 0.34 -13.24 5.49
C GLU A 141 0.45 -11.71 5.57
N VAL A 142 0.75 -11.18 6.75
CA VAL A 142 0.83 -9.74 7.00
C VAL A 142 2.18 -9.38 7.60
N ALA A 143 2.78 -8.32 7.07
CA ALA A 143 4.04 -7.77 7.58
C ALA A 143 3.90 -6.28 7.88
#